data_ae2fe84d2c6f9057488dfe3bf1fb4ed5
#
_entry.id   ae2fe84d2c6f9057488dfe3bf1fb4ed5
#
_cell.length_a   1.000
_cell.length_b   1.000
_cell.length_c   1.000
_cell.angle_alpha   90.00
_cell.angle_beta   90.00
_cell.angle_gamma   90.00
#
_symmetry.space_group_name_H-M   'P 1'
#
loop_
_entity.id
_entity.type
_entity.pdbx_description
1 polymer ?
#
loop_
_entity_poly.entity_id
_entity_poly.type
_entity_poly.pdbx_seq_one_letter_code
_entity_poly.pdbx_strand_id
1 'polypeptide(L)'
;AVFYNRNSVFSNMGFDTFTSVEYMKNVVKTPKNWAKDKALTECIEDALDSSEGRDMIYTISVQGHGKYPAEQVLQNPVIEVTAAPSEELKWKYEYYVNQIYEMDQFIKALTDTLAKREEPTVLVMYGDHIPALDMTEDDLESGNLYGTQYLIWDNMGLEKDDENLHAYQLAAHVMEMLDMQVGTIFTYQQNHKNS
;
A
#
# COMPACT_ATOMS: atom_id res chain seq x y z
N ALA A 1 -16.53 0.15 8.96
CA ALA A 1 -16.96 1.18 7.99
C ALA A 1 -16.98 2.59 8.54
N VAL A 2 -17.06 2.76 9.87
CA VAL A 2 -17.14 4.10 10.50
C VAL A 2 -15.80 4.79 10.73
N PHE A 3 -14.68 4.10 10.55
CA PHE A 3 -13.35 4.67 10.78
C PHE A 3 -13.07 5.78 9.75
N TYR A 4 -12.80 6.99 10.21
CA TYR A 4 -12.65 8.20 9.39
C TYR A 4 -13.83 8.52 8.46
N ASN A 5 -15.02 7.97 8.73
CA ASN A 5 -16.22 8.16 7.88
C ASN A 5 -15.97 7.85 6.39
N ARG A 6 -15.10 6.86 6.12
CA ARG A 6 -14.59 6.54 4.77
C ARG A 6 -15.68 6.28 3.74
N ASN A 7 -16.76 5.61 4.14
CA ASN A 7 -17.91 5.37 3.25
C ASN A 7 -18.47 6.67 2.65
N SER A 8 -18.69 7.69 3.48
CA SER A 8 -19.18 8.99 2.99
C SER A 8 -18.11 9.74 2.21
N VAL A 9 -16.85 9.68 2.65
CA VAL A 9 -15.74 10.34 1.95
C VAL A 9 -15.59 9.78 0.54
N PHE A 10 -15.47 8.47 0.36
CA PHE A 10 -15.30 7.87 -0.96
C PHE A 10 -16.52 8.04 -1.86
N SER A 11 -17.74 7.96 -1.32
CA SER A 11 -18.95 8.27 -2.09
C SER A 11 -18.94 9.71 -2.60
N ASN A 12 -18.52 10.68 -1.76
CA ASN A 12 -18.40 12.08 -2.20
C ASN A 12 -17.25 12.33 -3.18
N MET A 13 -16.26 11.45 -3.22
CA MET A 13 -15.17 11.46 -4.22
C MET A 13 -15.56 10.83 -5.56
N GLY A 14 -16.75 10.24 -5.65
CA GLY A 14 -17.27 9.67 -6.88
C GLY A 14 -17.02 8.16 -7.05
N PHE A 15 -16.61 7.46 -5.98
CA PHE A 15 -16.55 5.99 -6.02
C PHE A 15 -17.94 5.39 -5.98
N ASP A 16 -18.24 4.47 -6.89
CA ASP A 16 -19.53 3.79 -7.02
C ASP A 16 -19.77 2.77 -5.90
N THR A 17 -18.71 2.13 -5.42
CA THR A 17 -18.78 1.07 -4.41
C THR A 17 -17.75 1.29 -3.29
N PHE A 18 -18.08 0.77 -2.11
CA PHE A 18 -17.19 0.75 -0.95
C PHE A 18 -17.31 -0.59 -0.22
N THR A 19 -16.24 -1.37 -0.20
CA THR A 19 -16.18 -2.64 0.52
C THR A 19 -15.34 -2.49 1.78
N SER A 20 -15.96 -2.63 2.95
CA SER A 20 -15.24 -2.66 4.21
C SER A 20 -14.89 -4.09 4.63
N VAL A 21 -13.93 -4.23 5.56
CA VAL A 21 -13.42 -5.53 6.03
C VAL A 21 -14.53 -6.46 6.56
N GLU A 22 -15.63 -5.92 7.05
CA GLU A 22 -16.79 -6.68 7.55
C GLU A 22 -17.53 -7.44 6.44
N TYR A 23 -17.36 -7.03 5.20
CA TYR A 23 -17.95 -7.68 4.01
C TYR A 23 -16.97 -8.54 3.24
N MET A 24 -15.69 -8.54 3.61
CA MET A 24 -14.67 -9.38 2.98
C MET A 24 -14.76 -10.81 3.49
N LYS A 25 -14.48 -11.76 2.60
CA LYS A 25 -14.44 -13.19 2.93
C LYS A 25 -13.03 -13.59 3.38
N ASN A 26 -12.93 -14.69 4.11
CA ASN A 26 -11.66 -15.35 4.44
C ASN A 26 -10.63 -14.47 5.16
N VAL A 27 -11.08 -13.43 5.88
CA VAL A 27 -10.20 -12.50 6.58
C VAL A 27 -9.52 -13.20 7.76
N VAL A 28 -8.22 -13.40 7.64
CA VAL A 28 -7.34 -13.81 8.73
C VAL A 28 -6.78 -12.57 9.40
N LYS A 29 -6.54 -12.62 10.71
CA LYS A 29 -6.02 -11.47 11.45
C LYS A 29 -4.62 -11.74 12.00
N THR A 30 -3.85 -10.67 12.11
CA THR A 30 -2.57 -10.68 12.80
C THR A 30 -2.75 -10.86 14.31
N PRO A 31 -1.71 -11.21 15.09
CA PRO A 31 -1.77 -11.26 16.55
C PRO A 31 -2.25 -9.93 17.21
N LYS A 32 -2.08 -8.81 16.52
CA LYS A 32 -2.57 -7.49 16.95
C LYS A 32 -3.95 -7.13 16.40
N ASN A 33 -4.68 -8.14 15.85
CA ASN A 33 -6.06 -8.03 15.37
C ASN A 33 -6.26 -7.18 14.08
N TRP A 34 -5.19 -6.88 13.33
CA TRP A 34 -5.29 -6.29 12.00
C TRP A 34 -5.63 -7.35 10.95
N ALA A 35 -6.42 -6.99 9.96
CA ALA A 35 -6.68 -7.87 8.81
C ALA A 35 -5.38 -8.10 8.02
N LYS A 36 -5.11 -9.35 7.64
CA LYS A 36 -4.00 -9.68 6.74
C LYS A 36 -4.37 -9.36 5.29
N ASP A 37 -3.43 -8.81 4.56
CA ASP A 37 -3.62 -8.28 3.21
C ASP A 37 -3.94 -9.35 2.17
N LYS A 38 -3.63 -10.61 2.45
CA LYS A 38 -4.01 -11.74 1.57
C LYS A 38 -5.49 -11.76 1.17
N ALA A 39 -6.38 -11.26 2.03
CA ALA A 39 -7.82 -11.17 1.73
C ALA A 39 -8.15 -10.13 0.64
N LEU A 40 -7.24 -9.19 0.37
CA LEU A 40 -7.44 -8.12 -0.61
C LEU A 40 -7.38 -8.63 -2.04
N THR A 41 -6.61 -9.68 -2.34
CA THR A 41 -6.50 -10.23 -3.71
C THR A 41 -7.87 -10.63 -4.24
N GLU A 42 -8.62 -11.46 -3.50
CA GLU A 42 -9.97 -11.89 -3.90
C GLU A 42 -10.92 -10.70 -4.08
N CYS A 43 -10.85 -9.71 -3.17
CA CYS A 43 -11.69 -8.52 -3.26
C CYS A 43 -11.37 -7.64 -4.48
N ILE A 44 -10.09 -7.55 -4.85
CA ILE A 44 -9.64 -6.80 -6.04
C ILE A 44 -10.10 -7.53 -7.31
N GLU A 45 -9.92 -8.86 -7.37
CA GLU A 45 -10.41 -9.69 -8.49
C GLU A 45 -11.93 -9.57 -8.64
N ASP A 46 -12.69 -9.76 -7.55
CA ASP A 46 -14.15 -9.61 -7.56
C ASP A 46 -14.59 -8.22 -8.06
N ALA A 47 -13.87 -7.16 -7.69
CA ALA A 47 -14.15 -5.81 -8.16
C ALA A 47 -13.88 -5.66 -9.66
N LEU A 48 -12.73 -6.10 -10.14
CA LEU A 48 -12.35 -6.06 -11.56
C LEU A 48 -13.30 -6.89 -12.45
N ASP A 49 -13.85 -7.97 -11.91
CA ASP A 49 -14.78 -8.84 -12.64
C ASP A 49 -16.24 -8.36 -12.57
N SER A 50 -16.53 -7.35 -11.74
CA SER A 50 -17.89 -6.85 -11.52
C SER A 50 -18.35 -5.81 -12.55
N SER A 51 -17.43 -5.26 -13.36
CA SER A 51 -17.74 -4.25 -14.38
C SER A 51 -17.23 -4.68 -15.76
N GLU A 52 -17.81 -4.11 -16.82
CA GLU A 52 -17.36 -4.28 -18.22
C GLU A 52 -16.49 -3.09 -18.68
N GLY A 53 -16.18 -2.17 -17.79
CA GLY A 53 -15.48 -0.92 -18.09
C GLY A 53 -14.06 -0.90 -17.58
N ARG A 54 -13.51 0.32 -17.53
CA ARG A 54 -12.25 0.59 -16.87
C ARG A 54 -12.52 0.89 -15.40
N ASP A 55 -11.77 0.25 -14.53
CA ASP A 55 -11.92 0.38 -13.09
C ASP A 55 -10.80 1.20 -12.46
N MET A 56 -11.15 1.97 -11.44
CA MET A 56 -10.21 2.55 -10.49
C MET A 56 -10.48 1.95 -9.12
N ILE A 57 -9.56 1.14 -8.63
CA ILE A 57 -9.67 0.49 -7.32
C ILE A 57 -8.68 1.16 -6.36
N TYR A 58 -9.21 1.74 -5.27
CA TYR A 58 -8.41 2.29 -4.19
C TYR A 58 -8.44 1.37 -2.99
N THR A 59 -7.32 0.71 -2.71
CA THR A 59 -7.19 -0.30 -1.66
C THR A 59 -6.36 0.24 -0.50
N ILE A 60 -6.81 -0.01 0.74
CA ILE A 60 -6.10 0.37 1.96
C ILE A 60 -5.69 -0.89 2.70
N SER A 61 -4.39 -1.17 2.71
CA SER A 61 -3.76 -2.19 3.54
C SER A 61 -3.64 -1.72 4.99
N VAL A 62 -3.74 -2.64 5.93
CA VAL A 62 -3.61 -2.35 7.37
C VAL A 62 -2.73 -3.38 8.10
N GLN A 63 -2.21 -4.40 7.42
CA GLN A 63 -1.47 -5.49 8.08
C GLN A 63 -0.20 -4.99 8.79
N GLY A 64 0.53 -4.06 8.15
CA GLY A 64 1.74 -3.46 8.70
C GLY A 64 1.51 -2.39 9.77
N HIS A 65 0.24 -2.06 10.09
CA HIS A 65 -0.09 -0.98 11.02
C HIS A 65 0.26 -1.32 12.48
N GLY A 66 0.75 -0.32 13.23
CA GLY A 66 0.95 -0.41 14.70
C GLY A 66 -0.40 -0.61 15.45
N LYS A 67 -0.41 -0.95 16.73
CA LYS A 67 0.69 -0.91 17.69
C LYS A 67 1.51 -2.20 17.61
N TYR A 68 2.84 -2.06 17.63
CA TYR A 68 3.76 -3.19 17.64
C TYR A 68 3.92 -3.72 19.06
N PRO A 69 3.98 -5.07 19.27
CA PRO A 69 4.09 -5.66 20.60
C PRO A 69 5.51 -5.45 21.17
N ALA A 70 5.58 -5.09 22.44
CA ALA A 70 6.81 -4.99 23.20
C ALA A 70 7.30 -6.33 23.77
N GLU A 71 6.62 -7.42 23.42
CA GLU A 71 6.88 -8.79 23.88
C GLU A 71 6.77 -9.77 22.70
N GLN A 72 7.34 -10.95 22.83
CA GLN A 72 7.27 -11.98 21.81
C GLN A 72 5.83 -12.47 21.61
N VAL A 73 5.27 -12.25 20.43
CA VAL A 73 3.94 -12.75 20.03
C VAL A 73 4.00 -13.74 18.87
N LEU A 74 5.10 -13.73 18.11
CA LEU A 74 5.35 -14.69 17.03
C LEU A 74 6.10 -15.90 17.59
N GLN A 75 5.51 -17.10 17.49
CA GLN A 75 6.16 -18.33 17.97
C GLN A 75 7.20 -18.87 17.00
N ASN A 76 6.97 -18.69 15.69
CA ASN A 76 7.85 -19.15 14.62
C ASN A 76 7.97 -18.04 13.57
N PRO A 77 8.72 -16.96 13.84
CA PRO A 77 8.95 -15.91 12.87
C PRO A 77 9.73 -16.45 11.67
N VAL A 78 9.40 -16.01 10.48
CA VAL A 78 10.17 -16.33 9.26
C VAL A 78 11.48 -15.54 9.25
N ILE A 79 11.42 -14.32 9.75
CA ILE A 79 12.57 -13.43 9.91
C ILE A 79 12.80 -13.21 11.40
N GLU A 80 13.96 -13.63 11.89
CA GLU A 80 14.38 -13.41 13.27
C GLU A 80 15.23 -12.13 13.37
N VAL A 81 14.90 -11.28 14.34
CA VAL A 81 15.71 -10.11 14.66
C VAL A 81 16.73 -10.49 15.73
N THR A 82 18.01 -10.50 15.35
CA THR A 82 19.11 -10.94 16.23
C THR A 82 19.71 -9.84 17.08
N ALA A 83 19.54 -8.57 16.70
CA ALA A 83 20.05 -7.41 17.43
C ALA A 83 19.08 -6.24 17.37
N ALA A 84 18.93 -5.53 18.49
CA ALA A 84 18.18 -4.28 18.62
C ALA A 84 18.69 -3.52 19.85
N PRO A 85 18.43 -2.20 19.97
CA PRO A 85 18.84 -1.38 21.11
C PRO A 85 18.28 -1.87 22.45
N SER A 86 17.12 -2.53 22.44
CA SER A 86 16.48 -3.13 23.61
C SER A 86 15.69 -4.39 23.20
N GLU A 87 15.35 -5.21 24.19
CA GLU A 87 14.52 -6.40 23.96
C GLU A 87 13.10 -6.02 23.51
N GLU A 88 12.54 -4.93 24.04
CA GLU A 88 11.26 -4.39 23.60
C GLU A 88 11.28 -4.01 22.12
N LEU A 89 12.31 -3.28 21.68
CA LEU A 89 12.46 -2.88 20.27
C LEU A 89 12.72 -4.10 19.39
N LYS A 90 13.44 -5.11 19.87
CA LYS A 90 13.62 -6.37 19.16
C LYS A 90 12.28 -7.00 18.78
N TRP A 91 11.35 -7.11 19.74
CA TRP A 91 10.04 -7.70 19.47
C TRP A 91 9.17 -6.85 18.55
N LYS A 92 9.24 -5.52 18.67
CA LYS A 92 8.57 -4.59 17.75
C LYS A 92 9.09 -4.76 16.33
N TYR A 93 10.40 -4.80 16.14
CA TYR A 93 11.04 -4.98 14.83
C TYR A 93 10.72 -6.35 14.23
N GLU A 94 10.88 -7.42 15.02
CA GLU A 94 10.59 -8.78 14.56
C GLU A 94 9.14 -8.95 14.12
N TYR A 95 8.20 -8.41 14.89
CA TYR A 95 6.80 -8.39 14.50
C TYR A 95 6.61 -7.63 13.17
N TYR A 96 7.13 -6.42 13.07
CA TYR A 96 6.96 -5.57 11.90
C TYR A 96 7.55 -6.20 10.63
N VAL A 97 8.79 -6.66 10.65
CA VAL A 97 9.44 -7.23 9.45
C VAL A 97 8.72 -8.49 8.96
N ASN A 98 8.13 -9.28 9.85
CA ASN A 98 7.33 -10.44 9.47
C ASN A 98 5.97 -10.03 8.87
N GLN A 99 5.36 -8.91 9.31
CA GLN A 99 4.19 -8.38 8.61
C GLN A 99 4.54 -7.87 7.21
N ILE A 100 5.67 -7.17 7.05
CA ILE A 100 6.15 -6.72 5.73
C ILE A 100 6.48 -7.91 4.83
N TYR A 101 7.10 -8.97 5.36
CA TYR A 101 7.33 -10.20 4.60
C TYR A 101 6.02 -10.80 4.05
N GLU A 102 4.97 -10.89 4.88
CA GLU A 102 3.66 -11.38 4.41
C GLU A 102 3.01 -10.43 3.39
N MET A 103 3.18 -9.10 3.55
CA MET A 103 2.73 -8.12 2.58
C MET A 103 3.44 -8.30 1.22
N ASP A 104 4.75 -8.54 1.22
CA ASP A 104 5.52 -8.84 0.00
C ASP A 104 4.97 -10.09 -0.71
N GLN A 105 4.65 -11.16 0.04
CA GLN A 105 4.01 -12.34 -0.55
C GLN A 105 2.61 -12.03 -1.13
N PHE A 106 1.84 -11.17 -0.49
CA PHE A 106 0.56 -10.69 -1.02
C PHE A 106 0.76 -9.92 -2.33
N ILE A 107 1.73 -8.97 -2.37
CA ILE A 107 2.04 -8.20 -3.57
C ILE A 107 2.43 -9.11 -4.73
N LYS A 108 3.30 -10.10 -4.46
CA LYS A 108 3.68 -11.09 -5.47
C LYS A 108 2.46 -11.84 -6.00
N ALA A 109 1.58 -12.31 -5.13
CA ALA A 109 0.37 -13.03 -5.54
C ALA A 109 -0.57 -12.12 -6.36
N LEU A 110 -0.74 -10.87 -5.96
CA LEU A 110 -1.55 -9.89 -6.66
C LEU A 110 -0.98 -9.60 -8.05
N THR A 111 0.31 -9.31 -8.16
CA THR A 111 0.94 -9.03 -9.47
C THR A 111 0.94 -10.26 -10.38
N ASP A 112 1.15 -11.48 -9.84
CA ASP A 112 1.02 -12.73 -10.60
C ASP A 112 -0.42 -12.95 -11.14
N THR A 113 -1.43 -12.47 -10.43
CA THR A 113 -2.83 -12.50 -10.85
C THR A 113 -3.12 -11.44 -11.91
N LEU A 114 -2.72 -10.19 -11.67
CA LEU A 114 -2.92 -9.09 -12.60
C LEU A 114 -2.17 -9.30 -13.93
N ALA A 115 -0.99 -9.93 -13.89
CA ALA A 115 -0.22 -10.27 -15.08
C ALA A 115 -0.92 -11.24 -16.05
N LYS A 116 -1.91 -12.00 -15.56
CA LYS A 116 -2.69 -12.94 -16.38
C LYS A 116 -3.90 -12.29 -17.05
N ARG A 117 -4.25 -11.07 -16.66
CA ARG A 117 -5.36 -10.33 -17.26
C ARG A 117 -4.94 -9.77 -18.62
N GLU A 118 -5.82 -9.87 -19.59
CA GLU A 118 -5.61 -9.26 -20.91
C GLU A 118 -5.82 -7.74 -20.88
N GLU A 119 -6.55 -7.27 -19.88
CA GLU A 119 -6.82 -5.84 -19.68
C GLU A 119 -5.55 -5.08 -19.23
N PRO A 120 -5.22 -3.96 -19.87
CA PRO A 120 -4.14 -3.09 -19.45
C PRO A 120 -4.32 -2.63 -18.00
N THR A 121 -3.37 -2.99 -17.14
CA THR A 121 -3.47 -2.76 -15.69
C THR A 121 -2.21 -2.09 -15.16
N VAL A 122 -2.40 -1.05 -14.34
CA VAL A 122 -1.33 -0.41 -13.56
C VAL A 122 -1.65 -0.56 -12.07
N LEU A 123 -0.68 -1.03 -11.31
CA LEU A 123 -0.73 -1.08 -9.85
C LEU A 123 0.23 -0.03 -9.28
N VAL A 124 -0.30 0.91 -8.52
CA VAL A 124 0.48 1.92 -7.80
C VAL A 124 0.38 1.62 -6.31
N MET A 125 1.52 1.45 -5.66
CA MET A 125 1.60 1.24 -4.22
C MET A 125 2.48 2.30 -3.58
N TYR A 126 2.09 2.77 -2.42
CA TYR A 126 2.88 3.73 -1.64
C TYR A 126 2.62 3.58 -0.14
N GLY A 127 3.64 3.89 0.66
CA GLY A 127 3.46 4.06 2.09
C GLY A 127 2.89 5.45 2.40
N ASP A 128 1.89 5.53 3.27
CA ASP A 128 1.32 6.79 3.73
C ASP A 128 2.18 7.45 4.83
N HIS A 129 2.92 6.65 5.59
CA HIS A 129 3.90 7.08 6.59
C HIS A 129 4.85 5.93 6.97
N ILE A 130 5.95 6.26 7.63
CA ILE A 130 6.85 5.25 8.20
C ILE A 130 6.23 4.57 9.43
N PRO A 131 6.69 3.36 9.82
CA PRO A 131 6.18 2.68 11.01
C PRO A 131 6.56 3.41 12.31
N ALA A 132 5.67 3.39 13.30
CA ALA A 132 5.92 3.97 14.63
C ALA A 132 6.82 3.04 15.47
N LEU A 133 8.11 2.98 15.12
CA LEU A 133 9.14 2.13 15.74
C LEU A 133 10.18 2.93 16.53
N ASP A 134 9.78 4.12 17.00
CA ASP A 134 10.62 5.02 17.80
C ASP A 134 11.92 5.43 17.07
N MET A 135 11.90 5.46 15.72
CA MET A 135 13.03 5.87 14.89
C MET A 135 13.23 7.37 14.89
N THR A 136 14.49 7.77 14.82
CA THR A 136 14.94 9.16 14.65
C THR A 136 15.46 9.38 13.23
N GLU A 137 15.77 10.62 12.86
CA GLU A 137 16.39 10.93 11.56
C GLU A 137 17.72 10.21 11.38
N ASP A 138 18.50 10.02 12.45
CA ASP A 138 19.79 9.32 12.44
C ASP A 138 19.67 7.81 12.17
N ASP A 139 18.49 7.23 12.38
CA ASP A 139 18.22 5.81 12.12
C ASP A 139 17.83 5.55 10.66
N LEU A 140 17.60 6.59 9.88
CA LEU A 140 17.14 6.50 8.51
C LEU A 140 18.24 6.93 7.52
N GLU A 141 18.50 6.11 6.51
CA GLU A 141 19.44 6.45 5.45
C GLU A 141 19.07 7.77 4.73
N SER A 142 17.77 8.04 4.59
CA SER A 142 17.27 9.30 4.01
C SER A 142 17.36 10.49 4.93
N GLY A 143 17.54 10.31 6.24
CA GLY A 143 17.44 11.37 7.25
C GLY A 143 16.06 12.06 7.30
N ASN A 144 15.01 11.43 6.71
CA ASN A 144 13.70 12.05 6.56
C ASN A 144 12.59 11.15 7.14
N LEU A 145 12.04 11.55 8.28
CA LEU A 145 10.94 10.86 8.95
C LEU A 145 9.59 10.93 8.21
N TYR A 146 9.47 11.79 7.22
CA TYR A 146 8.25 11.95 6.42
C TYR A 146 8.37 11.32 5.03
N GLY A 147 9.56 10.82 4.67
CA GLY A 147 9.79 10.12 3.41
C GLY A 147 9.26 8.70 3.47
N THR A 148 8.53 8.31 2.41
CA THR A 148 8.09 6.94 2.19
C THR A 148 8.50 6.49 0.79
N GLN A 149 8.19 5.26 0.44
CA GLN A 149 8.49 4.74 -0.90
C GLN A 149 7.21 4.47 -1.67
N TYR A 150 7.29 4.56 -2.98
CA TYR A 150 6.25 4.10 -3.88
C TYR A 150 6.83 3.14 -4.91
N LEU A 151 5.97 2.33 -5.51
CA LEU A 151 6.28 1.52 -6.67
C LEU A 151 5.14 1.58 -7.67
N ILE A 152 5.48 1.46 -8.94
CA ILE A 152 4.53 1.33 -10.04
C ILE A 152 4.85 0.02 -10.76
N TRP A 153 3.83 -0.82 -10.92
CA TRP A 153 3.89 -2.06 -11.69
C TRP A 153 2.80 -2.05 -12.75
N ASP A 154 3.06 -2.61 -13.90
CA ASP A 154 2.10 -2.74 -14.99
C ASP A 154 2.27 -4.07 -15.74
N ASN A 155 1.24 -4.46 -16.52
CA ASN A 155 1.29 -5.60 -17.44
C ASN A 155 1.45 -5.18 -18.92
N MET A 156 1.75 -3.91 -19.18
CA MET A 156 1.85 -3.33 -20.53
C MET A 156 3.31 -3.16 -21.02
N GLY A 157 4.27 -3.22 -20.10
CA GLY A 157 5.69 -2.98 -20.39
C GLY A 157 6.04 -1.50 -20.53
N LEU A 158 5.46 -0.65 -19.69
CA LEU A 158 5.81 0.76 -19.63
C LEU A 158 7.29 0.96 -19.30
N GLU A 159 7.88 2.00 -19.84
CA GLU A 159 9.24 2.40 -19.50
C GLU A 159 9.30 2.82 -18.03
N LYS A 160 10.35 2.40 -17.32
CA LYS A 160 10.57 2.78 -15.93
C LYS A 160 11.01 4.23 -15.83
N ASP A 161 10.39 4.96 -14.92
CA ASP A 161 10.70 6.36 -14.62
C ASP A 161 10.75 6.55 -13.10
N ASP A 162 11.95 6.30 -12.53
CA ASP A 162 12.17 6.38 -11.08
C ASP A 162 12.49 7.83 -10.69
N GLU A 163 11.55 8.52 -10.10
CA GLU A 163 11.67 9.91 -9.64
C GLU A 163 11.41 10.06 -8.15
N ASN A 164 12.07 11.04 -7.52
CA ASN A 164 11.68 11.52 -6.20
C ASN A 164 10.51 12.49 -6.33
N LEU A 165 9.39 12.15 -5.72
CA LEU A 165 8.14 12.91 -5.85
C LEU A 165 7.63 13.37 -4.47
N HIS A 166 6.97 14.51 -4.44
CA HIS A 166 6.04 14.78 -3.34
C HIS A 166 4.78 13.93 -3.48
N ALA A 167 4.18 13.52 -2.37
CA ALA A 167 3.01 12.65 -2.38
C ALA A 167 1.86 13.16 -3.27
N TYR A 168 1.66 14.48 -3.36
CA TYR A 168 0.64 15.10 -4.21
C TYR A 168 0.96 15.02 -5.72
N GLN A 169 2.19 14.70 -6.10
CA GLN A 169 2.62 14.58 -7.51
C GLN A 169 2.46 13.15 -8.05
N LEU A 170 2.34 12.15 -7.19
CA LEU A 170 2.33 10.74 -7.61
C LEU A 170 1.24 10.43 -8.65
N ALA A 171 0.02 10.92 -8.43
CA ALA A 171 -1.07 10.69 -9.39
C ALA A 171 -0.81 11.36 -10.73
N ALA A 172 -0.23 12.58 -10.75
CA ALA A 172 0.12 13.29 -11.98
C ALA A 172 1.24 12.57 -12.75
N HIS A 173 2.22 12.03 -12.04
CA HIS A 173 3.31 11.23 -12.61
C HIS A 173 2.77 9.94 -13.27
N VAL A 174 1.90 9.20 -12.60
CA VAL A 174 1.25 8.01 -13.18
C VAL A 174 0.45 8.36 -14.44
N MET A 175 -0.31 9.46 -14.43
CA MET A 175 -1.09 9.90 -15.60
C MET A 175 -0.17 10.29 -16.76
N GLU A 176 1.00 10.87 -16.48
CA GLU A 176 1.99 11.20 -17.51
C GLU A 176 2.59 9.93 -18.13
N MET A 177 2.98 8.94 -17.31
CA MET A 177 3.45 7.64 -17.80
C MET A 177 2.45 6.94 -18.71
N LEU A 178 1.14 7.18 -18.49
CA LEU A 178 0.04 6.63 -19.28
C LEU A 178 -0.36 7.50 -20.49
N ASP A 179 0.35 8.59 -20.76
CA ASP A 179 -0.01 9.61 -21.77
C ASP A 179 -1.45 10.13 -21.60
N MET A 180 -1.90 10.27 -20.35
CA MET A 180 -3.22 10.74 -19.99
C MET A 180 -3.18 12.20 -19.55
N GLN A 181 -3.90 13.06 -20.25
CA GLN A 181 -4.08 14.46 -19.87
C GLN A 181 -5.44 14.64 -19.20
N VAL A 182 -5.47 14.58 -17.88
CA VAL A 182 -6.71 14.64 -17.11
C VAL A 182 -6.71 15.81 -16.12
N GLY A 183 -7.48 16.84 -16.45
CA GLY A 183 -7.77 17.95 -15.56
C GLY A 183 -6.62 18.96 -15.35
N THR A 184 -7.01 20.15 -14.93
CA THR A 184 -6.10 21.30 -14.80
C THR A 184 -5.01 21.11 -13.77
N ILE A 185 -5.31 20.45 -12.64
CA ILE A 185 -4.35 20.28 -11.56
C ILE A 185 -3.22 19.30 -11.94
N PHE A 186 -3.52 18.21 -12.63
CA PHE A 186 -2.51 17.28 -13.11
C PHE A 186 -1.62 17.91 -14.17
N THR A 187 -2.21 18.62 -15.14
CA THR A 187 -1.44 19.38 -16.15
C THR A 187 -0.53 20.42 -15.49
N TYR A 188 -1.01 21.11 -14.45
CA TYR A 188 -0.17 22.04 -13.68
C TYR A 188 1.00 21.32 -13.02
N GLN A 189 0.76 20.21 -12.34
CA GLN A 189 1.79 19.44 -11.64
C GLN A 189 2.83 18.83 -12.60
N GLN A 190 2.38 18.32 -13.77
CA GLN A 190 3.27 17.80 -14.81
C GLN A 190 4.22 18.90 -15.36
N ASN A 191 3.71 20.11 -15.55
CA ASN A 191 4.50 21.24 -16.05
C ASN A 191 5.40 21.91 -14.98
N HIS A 192 5.20 21.62 -13.70
CA HIS A 192 5.88 22.29 -12.59
C HIS A 192 6.52 21.28 -11.62
N LYS A 193 7.06 20.17 -12.12
CA LYS A 193 7.67 19.11 -11.31
C LYS A 193 8.80 19.60 -10.39
N ASN A 194 9.51 20.64 -10.81
CA ASN A 194 10.73 21.15 -10.15
C ASN A 194 10.55 22.52 -9.48
N SER A 195 9.33 22.96 -9.21
CA SER A 195 9.05 24.29 -8.65
C SER A 195 8.56 24.23 -7.21
#